data_3502898bdb1f440fb64e6a447c07b6dc
#
_entry.id   3502898bdb1f440fb64e6a447c07b6dc
#
_cell.length_a   1.000
_cell.length_b   1.000
_cell.length_c   1.000
_cell.angle_alpha   90.00
_cell.angle_beta   90.00
_cell.angle_gamma   90.00
#
_symmetry.space_group_name_H-M   'P 1'
#
loop_
_entity.id
_entity.type
_entity.pdbx_description
1 polymer ?
#
loop_
_entity_poly.entity_id
_entity_poly.type
_entity_poly.pdbx_seq_one_letter_code
_entity_poly.pdbx_strand_id
1 'polypeptide(L)'
;MKKVAIGLMLILTLASCQNSRNGNGDKIVATVYDKILYQSDLQDVLYEGISFNDSLVRTKAFIDKWIRRQLLIHQAENTIDKSELDFSRQMEDYRNSLIIYKYESMLVEQNLDTVISEEEIEKYLKDNSPIEMDSVSVRNILLNMRRKELIEKMNNNLYNKAVKERVFKIY
;
A
#
# COMPACT_ATOMS: atom_id res chain seq x y z
N MET A 1 -30.21 -3.95 -67.28
CA MET A 1 -30.67 -3.69 -65.95
C MET A 1 -29.45 -3.83 -65.03
N LYS A 2 -28.88 -2.70 -64.59
CA LYS A 2 -27.63 -2.63 -63.90
C LYS A 2 -27.92 -2.76 -62.40
N LYS A 3 -27.39 -3.79 -61.76
CA LYS A 3 -27.45 -3.95 -60.29
C LYS A 3 -26.26 -3.22 -59.68
N VAL A 4 -26.52 -2.13 -58.97
CA VAL A 4 -25.55 -1.37 -58.19
C VAL A 4 -25.38 -2.09 -56.86
N ALA A 5 -24.19 -2.64 -56.58
CA ALA A 5 -23.80 -3.20 -55.28
C ALA A 5 -23.26 -2.07 -54.43
N ILE A 6 -24.01 -1.67 -53.42
CA ILE A 6 -23.57 -0.71 -52.40
C ILE A 6 -22.75 -1.49 -51.35
N GLY A 7 -21.43 -1.32 -51.40
CA GLY A 7 -20.53 -1.85 -50.39
C GLY A 7 -20.63 -1.02 -49.11
N LEU A 8 -21.23 -1.60 -48.07
CA LEU A 8 -21.30 -1.03 -46.72
C LEU A 8 -19.94 -1.22 -46.06
N MET A 9 -19.13 -0.17 -46.05
CA MET A 9 -17.84 -0.12 -45.38
C MET A 9 -18.09 0.06 -43.89
N LEU A 10 -18.01 -1.05 -43.14
CA LEU A 10 -18.15 -1.09 -41.70
C LEU A 10 -16.85 -0.53 -41.05
N ILE A 11 -16.87 0.73 -40.68
CA ILE A 11 -15.77 1.36 -39.92
C ILE A 11 -15.88 0.86 -38.49
N LEU A 12 -15.07 -0.14 -38.12
CA LEU A 12 -14.84 -0.51 -36.73
C LEU A 12 -14.00 0.60 -36.06
N THR A 13 -14.65 1.51 -35.38
CA THR A 13 -14.01 2.40 -34.44
C THR A 13 -13.61 1.58 -33.20
N LEU A 14 -12.34 1.23 -33.11
CA LEU A 14 -11.73 0.73 -31.86
C LEU A 14 -11.80 1.87 -30.85
N ALA A 15 -12.86 1.86 -30.04
CA ALA A 15 -12.90 2.65 -28.81
C ALA A 15 -11.84 2.07 -27.86
N SER A 16 -10.62 2.60 -27.97
CA SER A 16 -9.59 2.44 -26.96
C SER A 16 -10.14 3.04 -25.67
N CYS A 17 -10.57 2.20 -24.74
CA CYS A 17 -10.83 2.59 -23.37
C CYS A 17 -9.50 2.99 -22.74
N GLN A 18 -9.06 4.22 -23.02
CA GLN A 18 -8.10 4.90 -22.15
C GLN A 18 -8.80 5.05 -20.80
N ASN A 19 -8.21 4.43 -19.80
CA ASN A 19 -8.61 4.56 -18.39
C ASN A 19 -8.43 6.03 -17.97
N SER A 20 -9.39 6.86 -18.38
CA SER A 20 -9.41 8.30 -18.08
C SER A 20 -9.74 8.48 -16.60
N ARG A 21 -8.72 8.78 -15.78
CA ARG A 21 -8.92 9.54 -14.54
C ARG A 21 -9.46 10.97 -14.79
N ASN A 22 -9.81 11.29 -16.05
CA ASN A 22 -10.38 12.54 -16.50
C ASN A 22 -11.87 12.70 -16.16
N GLY A 23 -12.27 12.41 -14.94
CA GLY A 23 -13.52 12.91 -14.39
C GLY A 23 -13.24 14.15 -13.55
N ASN A 24 -13.43 15.35 -14.10
CA ASN A 24 -13.37 16.66 -13.44
C ASN A 24 -12.10 17.50 -13.66
N GLY A 25 -11.72 17.78 -14.90
CA GLY A 25 -10.92 18.99 -15.18
C GLY A 25 -9.55 19.08 -14.49
N ASP A 26 -8.96 17.94 -14.07
CA ASP A 26 -7.63 17.93 -13.45
C ASP A 26 -6.58 18.36 -14.48
N LYS A 27 -5.82 19.38 -14.15
CA LYS A 27 -4.87 20.01 -15.08
C LYS A 27 -3.60 19.16 -15.20
N ILE A 28 -3.17 18.96 -16.43
CA ILE A 28 -1.88 18.34 -16.73
C ILE A 28 -0.77 19.32 -16.34
N VAL A 29 0.19 18.85 -15.56
CA VAL A 29 1.35 19.60 -15.08
C VAL A 29 2.60 19.24 -15.86
N ALA A 30 2.81 17.96 -16.16
CA ALA A 30 3.92 17.47 -16.97
C ALA A 30 3.55 16.17 -17.68
N THR A 31 4.26 15.87 -18.79
CA THR A 31 4.17 14.60 -19.49
C THR A 31 5.57 14.08 -19.82
N VAL A 32 5.76 12.75 -19.69
CA VAL A 32 6.98 12.06 -20.12
C VAL A 32 6.55 10.77 -20.78
N TYR A 33 6.72 10.67 -22.08
CA TYR A 33 6.19 9.60 -22.91
C TYR A 33 4.67 9.41 -22.71
N ASP A 34 4.24 8.24 -22.22
CA ASP A 34 2.84 7.90 -21.92
C ASP A 34 2.39 8.27 -20.50
N LYS A 35 3.31 8.75 -19.67
CA LYS A 35 3.05 9.11 -18.27
C LYS A 35 2.65 10.58 -18.14
N ILE A 36 1.62 10.82 -17.34
CA ILE A 36 1.05 12.15 -17.12
C ILE A 36 1.09 12.45 -15.64
N LEU A 37 1.60 13.63 -15.29
CA LEU A 37 1.51 14.19 -13.94
C LEU A 37 0.37 15.20 -13.92
N TYR A 38 -0.56 15.02 -13.01
CA TYR A 38 -1.70 15.91 -12.82
C TYR A 38 -1.51 16.86 -11.66
N GLN A 39 -2.31 17.92 -11.61
CA GLN A 39 -2.29 18.90 -10.51
C GLN A 39 -2.67 18.26 -9.18
N SER A 40 -3.59 17.29 -9.18
CA SER A 40 -3.96 16.52 -7.98
C SER A 40 -2.81 15.75 -7.36
N ASP A 41 -1.82 15.34 -8.17
CA ASP A 41 -0.63 14.60 -7.68
C ASP A 41 0.34 15.52 -6.90
N LEU A 42 0.12 16.85 -6.92
CA LEU A 42 0.92 17.82 -6.17
C LEU A 42 0.40 18.07 -4.76
N GLN A 43 -0.72 17.48 -4.35
CA GLN A 43 -1.35 17.75 -3.05
C GLN A 43 -0.42 17.45 -1.87
N ASP A 44 0.39 16.40 -1.96
CA ASP A 44 1.35 16.03 -0.93
C ASP A 44 2.55 17.00 -0.80
N VAL A 45 2.74 17.86 -1.82
CA VAL A 45 3.82 18.87 -1.86
C VAL A 45 3.35 20.21 -1.29
N LEU A 46 2.03 20.43 -1.36
CA LEU A 46 1.37 21.68 -1.01
C LEU A 46 0.55 21.49 0.27
N TYR A 47 1.08 21.90 1.42
CA TYR A 47 0.38 21.84 2.70
C TYR A 47 -0.07 23.23 3.15
N GLU A 48 -1.06 23.28 4.03
CA GLU A 48 -1.58 24.55 4.60
C GLU A 48 -0.46 25.32 5.32
N GLY A 49 -0.40 26.65 5.07
CA GLY A 49 0.57 27.55 5.69
C GLY A 49 1.91 27.68 4.95
N ILE A 50 2.12 26.97 3.82
CA ILE A 50 3.32 27.19 3.00
C ILE A 50 3.29 28.57 2.33
N SER A 51 4.43 29.27 2.31
CA SER A 51 4.54 30.54 1.58
C SER A 51 4.42 30.33 0.06
N PHE A 52 3.94 31.33 -0.66
CA PHE A 52 3.81 31.25 -2.13
C PHE A 52 5.15 30.92 -2.81
N ASN A 53 6.24 31.55 -2.38
CA ASN A 53 7.58 31.31 -2.95
C ASN A 53 8.07 29.89 -2.66
N ASP A 54 7.89 29.39 -1.44
CA ASP A 54 8.27 28.02 -1.09
C ASP A 54 7.43 27.00 -1.85
N SER A 55 6.13 27.28 -2.04
CA SER A 55 5.25 26.47 -2.86
C SER A 55 5.76 26.33 -4.30
N LEU A 56 6.14 27.45 -4.93
CA LEU A 56 6.70 27.42 -6.29
C LEU A 56 7.99 26.61 -6.37
N VAL A 57 8.92 26.84 -5.45
CA VAL A 57 10.21 26.12 -5.42
C VAL A 57 10.00 24.61 -5.23
N ARG A 58 9.15 24.22 -4.29
CA ARG A 58 8.83 22.80 -4.01
C ARG A 58 8.13 22.14 -5.18
N THR A 59 7.13 22.80 -5.77
CA THR A 59 6.42 22.30 -6.95
C THR A 59 7.38 22.06 -8.11
N LYS A 60 8.26 23.02 -8.42
CA LYS A 60 9.26 22.88 -9.47
C LYS A 60 10.21 21.72 -9.19
N ALA A 61 10.73 21.61 -7.96
CA ALA A 61 11.63 20.53 -7.57
C ALA A 61 10.94 19.16 -7.65
N PHE A 62 9.66 19.07 -7.28
CA PHE A 62 8.87 17.84 -7.40
C PHE A 62 8.69 17.43 -8.88
N ILE A 63 8.30 18.38 -9.74
CA ILE A 63 8.13 18.13 -11.18
C ILE A 63 9.45 17.66 -11.80
N ASP A 64 10.56 18.33 -11.54
CA ASP A 64 11.88 17.97 -12.05
C ASP A 64 12.27 16.54 -11.58
N LYS A 65 12.04 16.23 -10.31
CA LYS A 65 12.30 14.89 -9.76
C LYS A 65 11.43 13.83 -10.41
N TRP A 66 10.13 14.14 -10.61
CA TRP A 66 9.20 13.23 -11.28
C TRP A 66 9.61 12.94 -12.71
N ILE A 67 9.95 13.99 -13.51
CA ILE A 67 10.43 13.86 -14.89
C ILE A 67 11.66 12.95 -14.96
N ARG A 68 12.69 13.23 -14.14
CA ARG A 68 13.92 12.43 -14.09
C ARG A 68 13.63 10.96 -13.74
N ARG A 69 12.73 10.73 -12.81
CA ARG A 69 12.31 9.38 -12.42
C ARG A 69 11.65 8.66 -13.59
N GLN A 70 10.73 9.30 -14.33
CA GLN A 70 10.06 8.65 -15.46
C GLN A 70 11.04 8.34 -16.59
N LEU A 71 11.97 9.26 -16.89
CA LEU A 71 13.02 9.02 -17.87
C LEU A 71 13.90 7.83 -17.50
N LEU A 72 14.29 7.72 -16.23
CA LEU A 72 15.12 6.62 -15.75
C LEU A 72 14.35 5.27 -15.80
N ILE A 73 13.09 5.26 -15.41
CA ILE A 73 12.23 4.06 -15.50
C ILE A 73 12.12 3.62 -16.95
N HIS A 74 11.81 4.53 -17.87
CA HIS A 74 11.69 4.22 -19.29
C HIS A 74 13.00 3.66 -19.85
N GLN A 75 14.15 4.26 -19.49
CA GLN A 75 15.47 3.74 -19.91
C GLN A 75 15.73 2.35 -19.36
N ALA A 76 15.40 2.10 -18.08
CA ALA A 76 15.55 0.78 -17.45
C ALA A 76 14.67 -0.28 -18.14
N GLU A 77 13.40 0.03 -18.40
CA GLU A 77 12.45 -0.86 -19.10
C GLU A 77 12.90 -1.24 -20.51
N ASN A 78 13.66 -0.36 -21.18
CA ASN A 78 14.22 -0.62 -22.51
C ASN A 78 15.60 -1.30 -22.51
N THR A 79 16.26 -1.39 -21.34
CA THR A 79 17.62 -1.91 -21.23
C THR A 79 17.68 -3.25 -20.52
N ILE A 80 16.82 -3.47 -19.54
CA ILE A 80 16.78 -4.66 -18.71
C ILE A 80 15.86 -5.70 -19.33
N ASP A 81 16.23 -6.97 -19.27
CA ASP A 81 15.40 -8.04 -19.76
C ASP A 81 14.06 -8.11 -19.03
N LYS A 82 12.97 -8.33 -19.77
CA LYS A 82 11.61 -8.36 -19.21
C LYS A 82 11.44 -9.39 -18.10
N SER A 83 12.20 -10.49 -18.15
CA SER A 83 12.18 -11.52 -17.10
C SER A 83 12.75 -11.03 -15.77
N GLU A 84 13.70 -10.09 -15.81
CA GLU A 84 14.28 -9.46 -14.61
C GLU A 84 13.39 -8.34 -14.06
N LEU A 85 12.48 -7.81 -14.88
CA LEU A 85 11.50 -6.78 -14.50
C LEU A 85 10.17 -7.38 -14.02
N ASP A 86 10.03 -8.70 -13.99
CA ASP A 86 8.82 -9.33 -13.45
C ASP A 86 8.86 -9.38 -11.92
N PHE A 87 8.27 -8.38 -11.32
CA PHE A 87 8.12 -8.26 -9.86
C PHE A 87 6.75 -8.77 -9.37
N SER A 88 5.98 -9.48 -10.19
CA SER A 88 4.60 -9.89 -9.89
C SER A 88 4.49 -10.60 -8.54
N ARG A 89 5.38 -11.56 -8.28
CA ARG A 89 5.42 -12.31 -7.02
C ARG A 89 5.75 -11.42 -5.82
N GLN A 90 6.77 -10.58 -5.95
CA GLN A 90 7.19 -9.67 -4.87
C GLN A 90 6.07 -8.66 -4.54
N MET A 91 5.38 -8.16 -5.57
CA MET A 91 4.25 -7.26 -5.39
C MET A 91 3.05 -7.94 -4.75
N GLU A 92 2.79 -9.21 -5.09
CA GLU A 92 1.75 -10.01 -4.45
C GLU A 92 2.07 -10.27 -2.98
N ASP A 93 3.29 -10.70 -2.67
CA ASP A 93 3.75 -10.93 -1.30
C ASP A 93 3.66 -9.66 -0.46
N TYR A 94 4.07 -8.51 -1.01
CA TYR A 94 3.97 -7.22 -0.35
C TYR A 94 2.50 -6.82 -0.10
N ARG A 95 1.63 -6.96 -1.10
CA ARG A 95 0.20 -6.70 -0.97
C ARG A 95 -0.44 -7.56 0.12
N ASN A 96 -0.12 -8.85 0.14
CA ASN A 96 -0.65 -9.78 1.13
C ASN A 96 -0.17 -9.40 2.54
N SER A 97 1.10 -9.03 2.70
CA SER A 97 1.64 -8.54 3.98
C SER A 97 0.91 -7.30 4.49
N LEU A 98 0.61 -6.34 3.60
CA LEU A 98 -0.17 -5.15 3.96
C LEU A 98 -1.60 -5.48 4.39
N ILE A 99 -2.26 -6.42 3.71
CA ILE A 99 -3.63 -6.87 4.06
C ILE A 99 -3.62 -7.52 5.44
N ILE A 100 -2.68 -8.44 5.69
CA ILE A 100 -2.53 -9.12 6.98
C ILE A 100 -2.27 -8.09 8.08
N TYR A 101 -1.29 -7.20 7.89
CA TYR A 101 -0.98 -6.14 8.85
C TYR A 101 -2.19 -5.26 9.17
N LYS A 102 -2.96 -4.85 8.14
CA LYS A 102 -4.16 -4.02 8.35
C LYS A 102 -5.23 -4.75 9.15
N TYR A 103 -5.43 -6.03 8.87
CA TYR A 103 -6.39 -6.87 9.59
C TYR A 103 -5.97 -7.08 11.04
N GLU A 104 -4.70 -7.45 11.28
CA GLU A 104 -4.16 -7.61 12.63
C GLU A 104 -4.23 -6.31 13.45
N SER A 105 -3.90 -5.16 12.82
CA SER A 105 -4.02 -3.85 13.47
C SER A 105 -5.44 -3.54 13.90
N MET A 106 -6.42 -3.81 13.04
CA MET A 106 -7.84 -3.61 13.34
C MET A 106 -8.28 -4.52 14.50
N LEU A 107 -7.85 -5.76 14.53
CA LEU A 107 -8.20 -6.69 15.61
C LEU A 107 -7.58 -6.28 16.94
N VAL A 108 -6.33 -5.84 16.91
CA VAL A 108 -5.64 -5.32 18.10
C VAL A 108 -6.37 -4.10 18.64
N GLU A 109 -6.73 -3.16 17.78
CA GLU A 109 -7.48 -1.96 18.17
C GLU A 109 -8.82 -2.29 18.84
N GLN A 110 -9.52 -3.31 18.33
CA GLN A 110 -10.84 -3.69 18.82
C GLN A 110 -10.83 -4.59 20.08
N ASN A 111 -9.77 -5.39 20.27
CA ASN A 111 -9.80 -6.49 21.24
C ASN A 111 -8.65 -6.48 22.25
N LEU A 112 -7.63 -5.62 22.08
CA LEU A 112 -6.51 -5.60 23.00
C LEU A 112 -6.92 -4.94 24.31
N ASP A 113 -6.80 -5.68 25.42
CA ASP A 113 -6.84 -5.08 26.75
C ASP A 113 -5.54 -4.32 27.01
N THR A 114 -5.65 -3.00 27.10
CA THR A 114 -4.52 -2.10 27.32
C THR A 114 -4.29 -1.75 28.78
N VAL A 115 -5.16 -2.21 29.68
CA VAL A 115 -5.04 -1.95 31.12
C VAL A 115 -4.04 -2.93 31.73
N ILE A 116 -2.87 -2.43 32.11
CA ILE A 116 -1.85 -3.18 32.82
C ILE A 116 -1.85 -2.73 34.30
N SER A 117 -2.11 -3.66 35.22
CA SER A 117 -2.12 -3.37 36.65
C SER A 117 -0.70 -3.23 37.22
N GLU A 118 -0.58 -2.55 38.34
CA GLU A 118 0.71 -2.46 39.05
C GLU A 118 1.18 -3.84 39.55
N GLU A 119 0.25 -4.72 39.92
CA GLU A 119 0.55 -6.11 40.32
C GLU A 119 1.22 -6.90 39.17
N GLU A 120 0.76 -6.71 37.92
CA GLU A 120 1.38 -7.36 36.76
C GLU A 120 2.79 -6.83 36.50
N ILE A 121 3.00 -5.53 36.72
CA ILE A 121 4.33 -4.90 36.60
C ILE A 121 5.28 -5.45 37.66
N GLU A 122 4.85 -5.46 38.92
CA GLU A 122 5.64 -5.99 40.02
C GLU A 122 5.98 -7.48 39.82
N LYS A 123 5.00 -8.26 39.40
CA LYS A 123 5.20 -9.67 39.10
C LYS A 123 6.23 -9.86 37.96
N TYR A 124 6.12 -9.09 36.88
CA TYR A 124 7.06 -9.17 35.78
C TYR A 124 8.49 -8.83 36.22
N LEU A 125 8.66 -7.76 37.02
CA LEU A 125 9.96 -7.36 37.58
C LEU A 125 10.56 -8.43 38.48
N LYS A 126 9.74 -9.05 39.33
CA LYS A 126 10.17 -10.14 40.21
C LYS A 126 10.62 -11.37 39.44
N ASP A 127 9.86 -11.76 38.43
CA ASP A 127 10.12 -12.96 37.64
C ASP A 127 11.30 -12.80 36.67
N ASN A 128 11.69 -11.55 36.33
CA ASN A 128 12.76 -11.23 35.39
C ASN A 128 13.95 -10.49 36.06
N SER A 129 14.07 -10.52 37.37
CA SER A 129 15.27 -10.03 38.10
C SER A 129 16.51 -10.83 37.63
N PRO A 130 17.69 -10.17 37.34
CA PRO A 130 18.17 -8.89 37.87
C PRO A 130 18.12 -7.68 36.90
N ILE A 131 17.22 -7.66 35.95
CA ILE A 131 17.16 -6.55 34.96
C ILE A 131 16.47 -5.35 35.61
N GLU A 132 17.21 -4.25 35.82
CA GLU A 132 16.61 -2.97 36.23
C GLU A 132 15.83 -2.38 35.03
N MET A 133 14.51 -2.38 35.13
CA MET A 133 13.61 -1.73 34.19
C MET A 133 12.67 -0.77 34.89
N ASP A 134 12.37 0.35 34.24
CA ASP A 134 11.32 1.26 34.73
C ASP A 134 9.91 0.70 34.39
N SER A 135 8.92 1.12 35.17
CA SER A 135 7.52 0.66 35.03
C SER A 135 6.93 0.92 33.64
N VAL A 136 7.38 1.99 32.93
CA VAL A 136 6.89 2.32 31.60
C VAL A 136 7.40 1.30 30.58
N SER A 137 8.67 0.94 30.68
CA SER A 137 9.28 -0.10 29.84
C SER A 137 8.61 -1.45 30.03
N VAL A 138 8.36 -1.84 31.30
CA VAL A 138 7.65 -3.09 31.62
C VAL A 138 6.23 -3.09 31.07
N ARG A 139 5.49 -1.97 31.21
CA ARG A 139 4.14 -1.82 30.67
C ARG A 139 4.13 -2.02 29.14
N ASN A 140 5.08 -1.43 28.42
CA ASN A 140 5.20 -1.60 26.97
C ASN A 140 5.52 -3.05 26.59
N ILE A 141 6.36 -3.74 27.37
CA ILE A 141 6.65 -5.16 27.13
C ILE A 141 5.38 -6.00 27.31
N LEU A 142 4.66 -5.82 28.42
CA LEU A 142 3.43 -6.56 28.71
C LEU A 142 2.35 -6.31 27.65
N LEU A 143 2.19 -5.07 27.19
CA LEU A 143 1.28 -4.75 26.08
C LEU A 143 1.67 -5.45 24.78
N ASN A 144 2.97 -5.49 24.46
CA ASN A 144 3.46 -6.19 23.27
C ASN A 144 3.27 -7.71 23.38
N MET A 145 3.44 -8.28 24.58
CA MET A 145 3.16 -9.70 24.84
C MET A 145 1.67 -10.01 24.65
N ARG A 146 0.76 -9.22 25.22
CA ARG A 146 -0.69 -9.37 25.02
C ARG A 146 -1.09 -9.24 23.55
N ARG A 147 -0.49 -8.29 22.84
CA ARG A 147 -0.73 -8.14 21.38
C ARG A 147 -0.33 -9.41 20.61
N LYS A 148 0.87 -9.93 20.89
CA LYS A 148 1.37 -11.15 20.25
C LYS A 148 0.47 -12.34 20.53
N GLU A 149 0.07 -12.53 21.79
CA GLU A 149 -0.82 -13.60 22.21
C GLU A 149 -2.21 -13.51 21.53
N LEU A 150 -2.76 -12.29 21.44
CA LEU A 150 -4.04 -12.05 20.76
C LEU A 150 -3.97 -12.44 19.28
N ILE A 151 -2.93 -12.03 18.57
CA ILE A 151 -2.72 -12.37 17.16
C ILE A 151 -2.53 -13.89 16.99
N GLU A 152 -1.71 -14.50 17.83
CA GLU A 152 -1.48 -15.96 17.79
C GLU A 152 -2.75 -16.75 18.05
N LYS A 153 -3.53 -16.38 19.05
CA LYS A 153 -4.83 -16.99 19.35
C LYS A 153 -5.80 -16.88 18.18
N MET A 154 -5.85 -15.73 17.54
CA MET A 154 -6.67 -15.51 16.36
C MET A 154 -6.23 -16.40 15.20
N ASN A 155 -4.92 -16.43 14.88
CA ASN A 155 -4.39 -17.26 13.81
C ASN A 155 -4.69 -18.75 14.05
N ASN A 156 -4.51 -19.22 15.27
CA ASN A 156 -4.85 -20.58 15.65
C ASN A 156 -6.35 -20.88 15.50
N ASN A 157 -7.21 -19.93 15.86
CA ASN A 157 -8.66 -20.08 15.69
C ASN A 157 -9.06 -20.16 14.21
N LEU A 158 -8.47 -19.29 13.36
CA LEU A 158 -8.69 -19.32 11.91
C LEU A 158 -8.24 -20.65 11.30
N TYR A 159 -7.05 -21.11 11.67
CA TYR A 159 -6.53 -22.40 11.22
C TYR A 159 -7.43 -23.57 11.62
N ASN A 160 -7.80 -23.63 12.90
CA ASN A 160 -8.66 -24.70 13.43
C ASN A 160 -10.05 -24.70 12.77
N LYS A 161 -10.61 -23.52 12.49
CA LYS A 161 -11.85 -23.38 11.74
C LYS A 161 -11.69 -23.91 10.32
N ALA A 162 -10.64 -23.52 9.62
CA ALA A 162 -10.35 -23.97 8.25
C ALA A 162 -10.16 -25.51 8.17
N VAL A 163 -9.52 -26.12 9.18
CA VAL A 163 -9.42 -27.60 9.30
C VAL A 163 -10.79 -28.25 9.42
N LYS A 164 -11.65 -27.74 10.32
CA LYS A 164 -13.01 -28.26 10.51
C LYS A 164 -13.86 -28.15 9.26
N GLU A 165 -13.77 -27.03 8.55
CA GLU A 165 -14.53 -26.74 7.34
C GLU A 165 -13.90 -27.35 6.08
N ARG A 166 -12.75 -28.02 6.19
CA ARG A 166 -12.00 -28.63 5.08
C ARG A 166 -11.70 -27.64 3.95
N VAL A 167 -11.33 -26.40 4.31
CA VAL A 167 -11.07 -25.30 3.37
C VAL A 167 -9.79 -25.52 2.54
N PHE A 168 -8.84 -26.34 3.04
CA PHE A 168 -7.59 -26.64 2.34
C PHE A 168 -7.29 -28.13 2.29
N LYS A 169 -6.42 -28.52 1.35
CA LYS A 169 -5.88 -29.87 1.20
C LYS A 169 -4.36 -29.79 1.14
N ILE A 170 -3.72 -30.76 1.77
CA ILE A 170 -2.26 -30.98 1.66
C ILE A 170 -2.08 -32.22 0.79
N TYR A 171 -1.24 -32.09 -0.25
CA TYR A 171 -0.96 -33.16 -1.21
C TYR A 171 0.43 -33.74 -0.97
#